data_7ed9507c90e05bcafd6363627a672318
#
_entry.id   7ed9507c90e05bcafd6363627a672318
#
_cell.length_a   1.000
_cell.length_b   1.000
_cell.length_c   1.000
_cell.angle_alpha   90.00
_cell.angle_beta   90.00
_cell.angle_gamma   90.00
#
_symmetry.space_group_name_H-M   'P 1'
#
loop_
_entity.id
_entity.type
_entity.pdbx_description
1 polymer ?
#
loop_
_entity_poly.entity_id
_entity_poly.type
_entity_poly.pdbx_seq_one_letter_code
_entity_poly.pdbx_strand_id
1 'polypeptide(L)'
;MSLQFSISPDFNADQLSQWFIFNTWMQRTLGRPIHFEPYDEFAALRAALAADKVDLIYANPFDTAFLVREQGFLPIARARRRSDEAIVAVAAGSPARRIADLASPLRVAATDAPDVEMIGRILLEPAGLGRGDIQLTRKANYVLVAKELLAAGVDAAF
;
A
#
# COMPACT_ATOMS: atom_id res chain seq x y z
N MET A 1 -2.63 -28.31 13.26
CA MET A 1 -1.77 -27.18 12.88
C MET A 1 -2.61 -25.91 12.90
N SER A 2 -2.08 -24.83 13.46
CA SER A 2 -2.69 -23.49 13.41
C SER A 2 -2.39 -22.86 12.06
N LEU A 3 -3.38 -22.23 11.42
CA LEU A 3 -3.14 -21.39 10.24
C LEU A 3 -2.46 -20.08 10.66
N GLN A 4 -1.56 -19.58 9.83
CA GLN A 4 -0.88 -18.29 10.03
C GLN A 4 -1.54 -17.24 9.14
N PHE A 5 -2.13 -16.23 9.76
CA PHE A 5 -2.79 -15.11 9.07
C PHE A 5 -1.99 -13.83 9.20
N SER A 6 -1.82 -13.10 8.11
CA SER A 6 -1.16 -11.80 8.09
C SER A 6 -1.93 -10.79 7.24
N ILE A 7 -1.44 -9.56 7.25
CA ILE A 7 -1.91 -8.44 6.43
C ILE A 7 -0.73 -7.71 5.82
N SER A 8 -0.93 -7.02 4.70
CA SER A 8 0.09 -6.11 4.15
C SER A 8 0.38 -4.96 5.13
N PRO A 9 1.64 -4.51 5.28
CA PRO A 9 2.06 -3.50 6.27
C PRO A 9 1.60 -2.06 6.00
N ASP A 10 0.78 -1.82 4.99
CA ASP A 10 0.20 -0.53 4.63
C ASP A 10 -1.02 -0.13 5.47
N PHE A 11 -1.43 -0.99 6.41
CA PHE A 11 -2.52 -0.68 7.34
C PHE A 11 -2.04 0.14 8.54
N ASN A 12 -2.82 1.14 8.92
CA ASN A 12 -2.54 1.98 10.08
C ASN A 12 -2.58 1.17 11.39
N ALA A 13 -1.70 1.51 12.33
CA ALA A 13 -1.65 0.88 13.66
C ALA A 13 -3.00 0.91 14.38
N ASP A 14 -3.80 1.96 14.19
CA ASP A 14 -5.15 2.11 14.77
C ASP A 14 -6.14 1.03 14.28
N GLN A 15 -5.87 0.42 13.14
CA GLN A 15 -6.69 -0.65 12.56
C GLN A 15 -6.31 -2.03 13.08
N LEU A 16 -5.16 -2.16 13.73
CA LEU A 16 -4.63 -3.45 14.17
C LEU A 16 -5.59 -4.19 15.13
N SER A 17 -6.23 -3.45 16.03
CA SER A 17 -7.25 -4.01 16.94
C SER A 17 -8.43 -4.64 16.19
N GLN A 18 -8.84 -4.06 15.07
CA GLN A 18 -9.92 -4.58 14.23
C GLN A 18 -9.52 -5.89 13.55
N TRP A 19 -8.24 -6.03 13.17
CA TRP A 19 -7.72 -7.27 12.61
C TRP A 19 -7.66 -8.40 13.63
N PHE A 20 -7.33 -8.13 14.89
CA PHE A 20 -7.42 -9.11 15.98
C PHE A 20 -8.87 -9.58 16.21
N ILE A 21 -9.84 -8.64 16.16
CA ILE A 21 -11.27 -8.98 16.25
C ILE A 21 -11.69 -9.83 15.06
N PHE A 22 -11.29 -9.47 13.84
CA PHE A 22 -11.57 -10.23 12.63
C PHE A 22 -10.95 -11.64 12.69
N ASN A 23 -9.71 -11.77 13.14
CA ASN A 23 -9.06 -13.06 13.35
C ASN A 23 -9.84 -13.93 14.35
N THR A 24 -10.30 -13.35 15.45
CA THR A 24 -11.12 -14.04 16.43
C THR A 24 -12.45 -14.53 15.83
N TRP A 25 -13.09 -13.70 15.01
CA TRP A 25 -14.29 -14.09 14.29
C TRP A 25 -14.02 -15.24 13.31
N MET A 26 -12.94 -15.17 12.54
CA MET A 26 -12.54 -16.27 11.62
C MET A 26 -12.32 -17.58 12.36
N GLN A 27 -11.59 -17.55 13.47
CA GLN A 27 -11.36 -18.76 14.29
C GLN A 27 -12.68 -19.41 14.74
N ARG A 28 -13.62 -18.62 15.23
CA ARG A 28 -14.94 -19.09 15.68
C ARG A 28 -15.78 -19.65 14.53
N THR A 29 -15.77 -18.95 13.40
CA THR A 29 -16.57 -19.32 12.22
C THR A 29 -16.05 -20.58 11.56
N LEU A 30 -14.73 -20.75 11.48
CA LEU A 30 -14.09 -21.88 10.82
C LEU A 30 -13.84 -23.06 11.77
N GLY A 31 -14.01 -22.88 13.08
CA GLY A 31 -13.72 -23.91 14.08
C GLY A 31 -12.25 -24.34 14.10
N ARG A 32 -11.32 -23.46 13.69
CA ARG A 32 -9.88 -23.75 13.56
C ARG A 32 -9.04 -22.67 14.24
N PRO A 33 -7.92 -23.05 14.88
CA PRO A 33 -6.98 -22.08 15.41
C PRO A 33 -6.30 -21.32 14.26
N ILE A 34 -6.31 -19.99 14.34
CA ILE A 34 -5.64 -19.10 13.40
C ILE A 34 -4.80 -18.12 14.23
N HIS A 35 -3.50 -18.10 13.99
CA HIS A 35 -2.59 -17.14 14.60
C HIS A 35 -2.46 -15.93 13.70
N PHE A 36 -2.68 -14.74 14.25
CA PHE A 36 -2.52 -13.49 13.53
C PHE A 36 -1.16 -12.88 13.85
N GLU A 37 -0.32 -12.74 12.83
CA GLU A 37 1.03 -12.19 12.90
C GLU A 37 1.14 -11.00 11.93
N PRO A 38 0.97 -9.75 12.41
CA PRO A 38 1.23 -8.56 11.61
C PRO A 38 2.74 -8.31 11.52
N TYR A 39 3.18 -7.84 10.37
CA TYR A 39 4.56 -7.38 10.14
C TYR A 39 4.57 -5.86 9.97
N ASP A 40 5.56 -5.19 10.55
CA ASP A 40 5.68 -3.73 10.50
C ASP A 40 6.26 -3.22 9.18
N GLU A 41 6.93 -4.11 8.42
CA GLU A 41 7.63 -3.75 7.18
C GLU A 41 7.38 -4.78 6.08
N PHE A 42 7.29 -4.30 4.83
CA PHE A 42 7.16 -5.15 3.64
C PHE A 42 8.30 -6.18 3.52
N ALA A 43 9.53 -5.80 3.87
CA ALA A 43 10.67 -6.71 3.81
C ALA A 43 10.51 -7.92 4.76
N ALA A 44 10.03 -7.69 5.98
CA ALA A 44 9.76 -8.74 6.96
C ALA A 44 8.63 -9.67 6.50
N LEU A 45 7.53 -9.11 5.98
CA LEU A 45 6.44 -9.89 5.40
C LEU A 45 6.93 -10.76 4.23
N ARG A 46 7.70 -10.21 3.31
CA ARG A 46 8.24 -10.97 2.16
C ARG A 46 9.15 -12.10 2.60
N ALA A 47 9.99 -11.88 3.60
CA ALA A 47 10.83 -12.94 4.17
C ALA A 47 9.99 -14.06 4.80
N ALA A 48 8.89 -13.73 5.47
CA ALA A 48 7.96 -14.72 6.05
C ALA A 48 7.23 -15.50 4.96
N LEU A 49 6.78 -14.85 3.90
CA LEU A 49 6.16 -15.50 2.73
C LEU A 49 7.14 -16.46 2.04
N ALA A 50 8.37 -16.03 1.80
CA ALA A 50 9.41 -16.86 1.19
C ALA A 50 9.82 -18.07 2.07
N ALA A 51 9.53 -18.00 3.37
CA ALA A 51 9.79 -19.08 4.33
C ALA A 51 8.54 -19.94 4.62
N ASP A 52 7.48 -19.82 3.81
CA ASP A 52 6.20 -20.53 3.97
C ASP A 52 5.56 -20.36 5.37
N LYS A 53 5.73 -19.18 5.97
CA LYS A 53 5.21 -18.86 7.31
C LYS A 53 3.84 -18.21 7.31
N VAL A 54 3.22 -18.00 6.16
CA VAL A 54 1.92 -17.34 6.02
C VAL A 54 1.00 -18.21 5.17
N ASP A 55 -0.11 -18.64 5.74
CA ASP A 55 -1.13 -19.46 5.05
C ASP A 55 -2.25 -18.61 4.46
N LEU A 56 -2.59 -17.50 5.14
CA LEU A 56 -3.64 -16.55 4.77
C LEU A 56 -3.08 -15.14 4.84
N ILE A 57 -3.41 -14.33 3.85
CA ILE A 57 -3.02 -12.91 3.86
C ILE A 57 -4.13 -12.03 3.29
N TYR A 58 -4.38 -10.91 3.96
CA TYR A 58 -5.10 -9.80 3.35
C TYR A 58 -4.08 -8.85 2.73
N ALA A 59 -4.00 -8.88 1.42
CA ALA A 59 -2.99 -8.17 0.66
C ALA A 59 -3.59 -7.04 -0.17
N ASN A 60 -2.80 -5.97 -0.37
CA ASN A 60 -3.10 -4.94 -1.35
C ASN A 60 -3.04 -5.49 -2.80
N PRO A 61 -3.55 -4.78 -3.81
CA PRO A 61 -3.59 -5.28 -5.19
C PRO A 61 -2.21 -5.59 -5.79
N PHE A 62 -1.18 -4.81 -5.42
CA PHE A 62 0.19 -5.01 -5.90
C PHE A 62 0.75 -6.33 -5.37
N ASP A 63 0.71 -6.52 -4.05
CA ASP A 63 1.19 -7.74 -3.41
C ASP A 63 0.36 -8.96 -3.84
N THR A 64 -0.96 -8.81 -4.01
CA THR A 64 -1.83 -9.89 -4.51
C THR A 64 -1.36 -10.40 -5.87
N ALA A 65 -0.97 -9.54 -6.79
CA ALA A 65 -0.47 -9.96 -8.10
C ALA A 65 0.80 -10.80 -7.98
N PHE A 66 1.73 -10.41 -7.11
CA PHE A 66 2.95 -11.16 -6.81
C PHE A 66 2.65 -12.51 -6.14
N LEU A 67 1.79 -12.50 -5.10
CA LEU A 67 1.41 -13.70 -4.36
C LEU A 67 0.79 -14.78 -5.26
N VAL A 68 -0.08 -14.37 -6.19
CA VAL A 68 -0.73 -15.30 -7.11
C VAL A 68 0.24 -15.84 -8.16
N ARG A 69 1.10 -14.98 -8.72
CA ARG A 69 1.98 -15.36 -9.83
C ARG A 69 3.21 -16.14 -9.39
N GLU A 70 3.81 -15.72 -8.26
CA GLU A 70 5.14 -16.17 -7.86
C GLU A 70 5.11 -17.09 -6.61
N GLN A 71 4.07 -16.98 -5.78
CA GLN A 71 3.99 -17.70 -4.50
C GLN A 71 2.86 -18.74 -4.45
N GLY A 72 2.08 -18.89 -5.53
CA GLY A 72 1.04 -19.91 -5.63
C GLY A 72 -0.20 -19.68 -4.75
N PHE A 73 -0.38 -18.47 -4.22
CA PHE A 73 -1.58 -18.11 -3.45
C PHE A 73 -2.81 -18.06 -4.35
N LEU A 74 -3.98 -18.37 -3.77
CA LEU A 74 -5.27 -18.32 -4.44
C LEU A 74 -6.11 -17.16 -3.86
N PRO A 75 -6.63 -16.23 -4.67
CA PRO A 75 -7.54 -15.21 -4.20
C PRO A 75 -8.90 -15.83 -3.87
N ILE A 76 -9.30 -15.82 -2.61
CA ILE A 76 -10.54 -16.45 -2.12
C ILE A 76 -11.64 -15.46 -1.77
N ALA A 77 -11.28 -14.20 -1.48
CA ALA A 77 -12.24 -13.17 -1.09
C ALA A 77 -11.71 -11.77 -1.41
N ARG A 78 -12.62 -10.81 -1.49
CA ARG A 78 -12.29 -9.38 -1.54
C ARG A 78 -13.31 -8.56 -0.77
N ALA A 79 -12.92 -7.38 -0.32
CA ALA A 79 -13.86 -6.42 0.26
C ALA A 79 -14.96 -6.05 -0.75
N ARG A 80 -16.21 -6.00 -0.30
CA ARG A 80 -17.35 -5.54 -1.14
C ARG A 80 -17.54 -4.04 -0.95
N ARG A 81 -17.80 -3.34 -2.04
CA ARG A 81 -18.13 -1.89 -2.05
C ARG A 81 -17.03 -1.01 -1.42
N ARG A 82 -15.79 -1.47 -1.47
CA ARG A 82 -14.60 -0.67 -1.19
C ARG A 82 -13.71 -0.75 -2.42
N SER A 83 -13.28 0.40 -2.90
CA SER A 83 -12.18 0.57 -3.84
C SER A 83 -11.01 1.14 -3.05
N ASP A 84 -9.81 0.74 -3.39
CA ASP A 84 -8.63 1.47 -2.98
C ASP A 84 -8.59 2.77 -3.75
N GLU A 85 -8.23 3.86 -3.06
CA GLU A 85 -8.09 5.18 -3.66
C GLU A 85 -6.62 5.57 -3.62
N ALA A 86 -6.10 6.02 -4.75
CA ALA A 86 -4.82 6.70 -4.80
C ALA A 86 -5.08 8.17 -5.14
N ILE A 87 -4.39 9.04 -4.44
CA ILE A 87 -4.55 10.49 -4.56
C ILE A 87 -3.21 11.08 -4.99
N VAL A 88 -3.22 11.95 -5.99
CA VAL A 88 -2.12 12.84 -6.30
C VAL A 88 -2.43 14.19 -5.66
N ALA A 89 -1.71 14.52 -4.60
CA ALA A 89 -1.90 15.76 -3.86
C ALA A 89 -0.85 16.81 -4.27
N VAL A 90 -1.24 18.07 -4.31
CA VAL A 90 -0.36 19.22 -4.46
C VAL A 90 -0.61 20.22 -3.32
N ALA A 91 0.34 21.09 -3.03
CA ALA A 91 0.12 22.16 -2.05
C ALA A 91 -1.02 23.09 -2.49
N ALA A 92 -1.77 23.64 -1.53
CA ALA A 92 -2.91 24.54 -1.81
C ALA A 92 -2.54 25.74 -2.69
N GLY A 93 -1.31 26.24 -2.56
CA GLY A 93 -0.75 27.34 -3.38
C GLY A 93 -0.22 26.90 -4.74
N SER A 94 -0.22 25.62 -5.10
CA SER A 94 0.23 25.14 -6.39
C SER A 94 -0.60 25.74 -7.53
N PRO A 95 -0.01 26.07 -8.68
CA PRO A 95 -0.75 26.47 -9.87
C PRO A 95 -1.51 25.28 -10.51
N ALA A 96 -1.05 24.05 -10.29
CA ALA A 96 -1.69 22.85 -10.81
C ALA A 96 -3.07 22.64 -10.18
N ARG A 97 -4.09 22.43 -11.01
CA ARG A 97 -5.48 22.12 -10.61
C ARG A 97 -5.94 20.76 -11.09
N ARG A 98 -5.22 20.15 -11.99
CA ARG A 98 -5.45 18.82 -12.56
C ARG A 98 -4.11 18.19 -12.91
N ILE A 99 -4.09 16.88 -13.09
CA ILE A 99 -2.87 16.12 -13.40
C ILE A 99 -2.16 16.67 -14.64
N ALA A 100 -2.91 17.07 -15.67
CA ALA A 100 -2.35 17.63 -16.88
C ALA A 100 -1.58 18.96 -16.71
N ASP A 101 -1.70 19.63 -15.58
CA ASP A 101 -0.96 20.85 -15.27
C ASP A 101 0.41 20.58 -14.63
N LEU A 102 0.71 19.31 -14.31
CA LEU A 102 2.00 18.87 -13.79
C LEU A 102 3.01 18.70 -14.93
N ALA A 103 4.26 19.08 -14.71
CA ALA A 103 5.29 19.08 -15.73
C ALA A 103 6.59 18.42 -15.26
N SER A 104 7.38 17.88 -16.19
CA SER A 104 8.71 17.34 -15.97
C SER A 104 9.75 18.48 -15.77
N PRO A 105 10.75 18.29 -14.87
CA PRO A 105 10.86 17.19 -13.90
C PRO A 105 9.89 17.39 -12.72
N LEU A 106 9.18 16.32 -12.33
CA LEU A 106 8.24 16.35 -11.22
C LEU A 106 8.85 15.73 -9.97
N ARG A 107 9.02 16.51 -8.91
CA ARG A 107 9.47 16.00 -7.60
C ARG A 107 8.25 15.50 -6.83
N VAL A 108 8.30 14.25 -6.40
CA VAL A 108 7.18 13.59 -5.73
C VAL A 108 7.64 12.97 -4.41
N ALA A 109 6.86 13.14 -3.35
CA ALA A 109 7.01 12.37 -2.12
C ALA A 109 5.95 11.26 -2.05
N ALA A 110 6.36 10.08 -1.61
CA ALA A 110 5.47 8.97 -1.32
C ALA A 110 6.00 8.16 -0.13
N THR A 111 5.17 7.26 0.39
CA THR A 111 5.65 6.22 1.29
C THR A 111 6.38 5.12 0.48
N ASP A 112 6.91 4.12 1.15
CA ASP A 112 7.50 2.94 0.50
C ASP A 112 6.46 1.86 0.13
N ALA A 113 5.16 2.17 0.25
CA ALA A 113 4.07 1.31 -0.17
C ALA A 113 4.08 1.14 -1.71
N PRO A 114 4.35 -0.07 -2.24
CA PRO A 114 4.58 -0.26 -3.68
C PRO A 114 3.34 -0.05 -4.54
N ASP A 115 2.16 -0.32 -4.01
CA ASP A 115 0.88 -0.11 -4.67
C ASP A 115 0.56 1.37 -4.85
N VAL A 116 0.85 2.20 -3.83
CA VAL A 116 0.67 3.66 -3.89
C VAL A 116 1.60 4.26 -4.95
N GLU A 117 2.87 3.86 -4.99
CA GLU A 117 3.79 4.31 -6.03
C GLU A 117 3.32 3.88 -7.43
N MET A 118 2.91 2.62 -7.58
CA MET A 118 2.45 2.09 -8.86
C MET A 118 1.22 2.84 -9.37
N ILE A 119 0.20 3.00 -8.54
CA ILE A 119 -1.04 3.68 -8.94
C ILE A 119 -0.78 5.17 -9.16
N GLY A 120 0.03 5.82 -8.31
CA GLY A 120 0.42 7.22 -8.49
C GLY A 120 1.09 7.46 -9.85
N ARG A 121 1.99 6.57 -10.27
CA ARG A 121 2.62 6.65 -11.59
C ARG A 121 1.62 6.46 -12.72
N ILE A 122 0.70 5.50 -12.62
CA ILE A 122 -0.38 5.29 -13.60
C ILE A 122 -1.24 6.54 -13.74
N LEU A 123 -1.57 7.21 -12.64
CA LEU A 123 -2.35 8.44 -12.65
C LEU A 123 -1.64 9.60 -13.35
N LEU A 124 -0.30 9.60 -13.42
CA LEU A 124 0.50 10.63 -14.09
C LEU A 124 0.71 10.37 -15.58
N GLU A 125 0.47 9.15 -16.08
CA GLU A 125 0.62 8.82 -17.50
C GLU A 125 -0.18 9.72 -18.44
N PRO A 126 -1.44 10.10 -18.15
CA PRO A 126 -2.20 11.01 -19.02
C PRO A 126 -1.61 12.41 -19.15
N ALA A 127 -0.73 12.83 -18.21
CA ALA A 127 0.04 14.07 -18.32
C ALA A 127 1.32 13.92 -19.14
N GLY A 128 1.60 12.74 -19.69
CA GLY A 128 2.84 12.43 -20.40
C GLY A 128 4.04 12.24 -19.46
N LEU A 129 3.82 12.10 -18.16
CA LEU A 129 4.88 11.95 -17.16
C LEU A 129 5.21 10.46 -16.97
N GLY A 130 6.30 10.04 -17.59
CA GLY A 130 6.84 8.70 -17.48
C GLY A 130 7.81 8.53 -16.28
N ARG A 131 8.40 7.35 -16.20
CA ARG A 131 9.32 7.00 -15.10
C ARG A 131 10.54 7.93 -14.99
N GLY A 132 11.05 8.44 -16.11
CA GLY A 132 12.21 9.34 -16.16
C GLY A 132 11.89 10.79 -15.77
N ASP A 133 10.62 11.16 -15.79
CA ASP A 133 10.16 12.53 -15.48
C ASP A 133 9.90 12.76 -13.99
N ILE A 134 9.85 11.66 -13.19
CA ILE A 134 9.47 11.67 -11.79
C ILE A 134 10.67 11.43 -10.89
N GLN A 135 10.99 12.39 -10.07
CA GLN A 135 11.99 12.30 -8.99
C GLN A 135 11.30 11.93 -7.69
N LEU A 136 11.28 10.63 -7.36
CA LEU A 136 10.58 10.12 -6.20
C LEU A 136 11.45 10.14 -4.94
N THR A 137 10.93 10.76 -3.87
CA THR A 137 11.50 10.73 -2.52
C THR A 137 10.60 9.90 -1.61
N ARG A 138 11.14 8.82 -1.04
CA ARG A 138 10.38 7.96 -0.11
C ARG A 138 10.49 8.47 1.32
N LYS A 139 9.39 8.44 2.04
CA LYS A 139 9.26 8.81 3.45
C LYS A 139 8.69 7.64 4.25
N ALA A 140 9.02 7.56 5.53
CA ALA A 140 8.61 6.45 6.38
C ALA A 140 7.09 6.38 6.63
N ASN A 141 6.37 7.51 6.48
CA ASN A 141 4.92 7.55 6.69
C ASN A 141 4.29 8.78 6.00
N TYR A 142 2.95 8.77 5.90
CA TYR A 142 2.18 9.84 5.24
C TYR A 142 2.30 11.20 5.93
N VAL A 143 2.57 11.25 7.24
CA VAL A 143 2.80 12.53 7.95
C VAL A 143 4.06 13.20 7.42
N LEU A 144 5.12 12.44 7.20
CA LEU A 144 6.36 12.95 6.62
C LEU A 144 6.21 13.32 5.15
N VAL A 145 5.41 12.58 4.38
CA VAL A 145 5.04 12.93 3.00
C VAL A 145 4.33 14.28 2.97
N ALA A 146 3.31 14.47 3.82
CA ALA A 146 2.58 15.73 3.91
C ALA A 146 3.47 16.90 4.34
N LYS A 147 4.36 16.70 5.31
CA LYS A 147 5.33 17.72 5.73
C LYS A 147 6.26 18.16 4.60
N GLU A 148 6.75 17.20 3.81
CA GLU A 148 7.62 17.50 2.66
C GLU A 148 6.89 18.34 1.61
N LEU A 149 5.62 17.98 1.32
CA LEU A 149 4.77 18.72 0.40
C LEU A 149 4.50 20.14 0.89
N LEU A 150 4.16 20.32 2.17
CA LEU A 150 3.87 21.61 2.79
C LEU A 150 5.12 22.52 2.88
N ALA A 151 6.29 21.93 3.03
CA ALA A 151 7.58 22.65 3.03
C ALA A 151 8.07 23.00 1.62
N ALA A 152 7.29 22.72 0.56
CA ALA A 152 7.67 22.89 -0.83
C ALA A 152 8.94 22.11 -1.24
N GLY A 153 9.29 21.06 -0.51
CA GLY A 153 10.40 20.16 -0.84
C GLY A 153 10.11 19.33 -2.09
N VAL A 154 8.81 19.11 -2.38
CA VAL A 154 8.31 18.40 -3.57
C VAL A 154 7.15 19.16 -4.20
N ASP A 155 6.83 18.82 -5.45
CA ASP A 155 5.78 19.44 -6.25
C ASP A 155 4.44 18.73 -6.08
N ALA A 156 4.49 17.41 -5.83
CA ALA A 156 3.33 16.58 -5.60
C ALA A 156 3.62 15.46 -4.58
N ALA A 157 2.58 14.78 -4.14
CA ALA A 157 2.66 13.62 -3.25
C ALA A 157 1.64 12.54 -3.66
N PHE A 158 2.00 11.29 -3.40
CA PHE A 158 1.11 10.12 -3.52
C PHE A 158 0.67 9.65 -2.14
#